data_68c61698c8b3b3bdd48b11b313f9c8a7
#
_entry.id   68c61698c8b3b3bdd48b11b313f9c8a7
#
_cell.length_a   1.000
_cell.length_b   1.000
_cell.length_c   1.000
_cell.angle_alpha   90.00
_cell.angle_beta   90.00
_cell.angle_gamma   90.00
#
_symmetry.space_group_name_H-M   'P 1'
#
loop_
_entity.id
_entity.type
_entity.pdbx_description
1 polymer ?
#
loop_
_entity_poly.entity_id
_entity_poly.type
_entity_poly.pdbx_seq_one_letter_code
_entity_poly.pdbx_strand_id
1 'polypeptide(L)'
;MKIGITLDMSIAFWANGMQQNIVFLYSLLSRAGNDCYYITHKEPKHALHKDHKGMLLKELMADKNEILDVLIIAGFNLLPEMYDELQKRNPNVKIVLVHFGNKLMDDINYGICNTTSKRVPIERPKILHQVWMSPHHAFGKEYIKTYYNTPNVHVVPYIWDSFFVEDKIAQLKTKSLSPYFRKKNVNDVCVLEPNLSFLKNCIVPLSICERFNQMFPGELGTVNSFSCDKLRVTDFFQKLMHKLSIVEDSDRCFFNNRWSALDALSKFGSTVISHQMYNELNYSHFEVLYLGLPLIHNSPRLENVGYYYPEFDVEMGAKQLKNAIQNHESTIDAYKKDAANFLREFSPYAEHNTKAYIDLLKNE
;
A
#
# COMPACT_ATOMS: atom_id res chain seq x y z
N MET A 1 1.34 7.43 27.17
CA MET A 1 2.61 6.75 26.92
C MET A 1 3.44 7.58 25.97
N LYS A 2 4.77 7.54 26.13
CA LYS A 2 5.71 8.09 25.13
C LYS A 2 6.10 7.01 24.14
N ILE A 3 5.77 7.21 22.87
CA ILE A 3 5.87 6.18 21.83
C ILE A 3 6.81 6.65 20.72
N GLY A 4 7.89 5.89 20.49
CA GLY A 4 8.74 6.04 19.31
C GLY A 4 8.29 5.12 18.18
N ILE A 5 8.25 5.60 16.93
CA ILE A 5 7.92 4.81 15.74
C ILE A 5 9.05 4.99 14.73
N THR A 6 9.75 3.92 14.37
CA THR A 6 10.84 4.04 13.39
C THR A 6 10.30 4.34 11.99
N LEU A 7 10.88 5.33 11.31
CA LEU A 7 10.48 5.79 9.99
C LEU A 7 11.71 6.03 9.09
N ASP A 8 11.76 5.35 7.95
CA ASP A 8 12.80 5.57 6.94
C ASP A 8 12.43 6.75 6.02
N MET A 9 13.06 7.89 6.24
CA MET A 9 12.85 9.12 5.46
C MET A 9 13.57 9.15 4.10
N SER A 10 14.29 8.09 3.72
CA SER A 10 14.95 7.99 2.42
C SER A 10 13.96 7.73 1.27
N ILE A 11 12.77 7.24 1.57
CA ILE A 11 11.73 6.84 0.63
C ILE A 11 10.60 7.89 0.64
N ALA A 12 10.16 8.33 -0.53
CA ALA A 12 9.05 9.26 -0.64
C ALA A 12 7.72 8.60 -0.23
N PHE A 13 6.86 9.33 0.50
CA PHE A 13 5.59 8.81 1.03
C PHE A 13 4.66 8.25 -0.06
N TRP A 14 4.60 8.86 -1.23
CA TRP A 14 3.77 8.38 -2.34
C TRP A 14 4.30 7.09 -2.99
N ALA A 15 5.59 6.79 -2.81
CA ALA A 15 6.23 5.66 -3.48
C ALA A 15 6.04 4.33 -2.75
N ASN A 16 5.64 4.36 -1.48
CA ASN A 16 5.56 3.18 -0.64
C ASN A 16 4.43 3.29 0.39
N GLY A 17 3.41 2.42 0.26
CA GLY A 17 2.31 2.34 1.22
C GLY A 17 2.74 2.06 2.67
N MET A 18 3.92 1.45 2.90
CA MET A 18 4.46 1.26 4.23
C MET A 18 4.69 2.59 4.96
N GLN A 19 5.22 3.61 4.27
CA GLN A 19 5.42 4.92 4.86
C GLN A 19 4.09 5.59 5.23
N GLN A 20 3.08 5.46 4.39
CA GLN A 20 1.73 5.96 4.67
C GLN A 20 1.12 5.25 5.89
N ASN A 21 1.28 3.92 6.00
CA ASN A 21 0.84 3.16 7.18
C ASN A 21 1.45 3.71 8.48
N ILE A 22 2.74 4.04 8.46
CA ILE A 22 3.42 4.60 9.64
C ILE A 22 2.82 5.96 10.02
N VAL A 23 2.50 6.80 9.03
CA VAL A 23 1.86 8.10 9.27
C VAL A 23 0.45 7.94 9.85
N PHE A 24 -0.34 7.02 9.31
CA PHE A 24 -1.68 6.76 9.84
C PHE A 24 -1.63 6.15 11.24
N LEU A 25 -0.68 5.24 11.52
CA LEU A 25 -0.48 4.68 12.85
C LEU A 25 -0.08 5.76 13.86
N TYR A 26 0.83 6.67 13.48
CA TYR A 26 1.18 7.82 14.33
C TYR A 26 -0.06 8.66 14.65
N SER A 27 -0.85 9.02 13.63
CA SER A 27 -2.07 9.83 13.79
C SER A 27 -3.07 9.17 14.74
N LEU A 28 -3.28 7.86 14.61
CA LEU A 28 -4.15 7.07 15.48
C LEU A 28 -3.66 7.11 16.94
N LEU A 29 -2.39 6.80 17.17
CA LEU A 29 -1.81 6.70 18.50
C LEU A 29 -1.73 8.06 19.18
N SER A 30 -1.33 9.10 18.47
CA SER A 30 -1.26 10.47 18.99
C SER A 30 -2.63 10.98 19.40
N ARG A 31 -3.66 10.77 18.56
CA ARG A 31 -5.05 11.15 18.88
C ARG A 31 -5.62 10.39 20.10
N ALA A 32 -5.14 9.18 20.34
CA ALA A 32 -5.48 8.42 21.53
C ALA A 32 -4.82 8.95 22.83
N GLY A 33 -4.19 10.13 22.77
CA GLY A 33 -3.58 10.81 23.93
C GLY A 33 -2.16 10.36 24.25
N ASN A 34 -1.46 9.71 23.31
CA ASN A 34 -0.06 9.34 23.50
C ASN A 34 0.88 10.43 22.94
N ASP A 35 2.05 10.58 23.56
CA ASP A 35 3.11 11.45 23.09
C ASP A 35 3.98 10.67 22.07
N CYS A 36 3.70 10.87 20.77
CA CYS A 36 4.29 10.10 19.69
C CYS A 36 5.43 10.85 19.01
N TYR A 37 6.46 10.11 18.58
CA TYR A 37 7.62 10.61 17.84
C TYR A 37 7.98 9.67 16.71
N TYR A 38 8.25 10.21 15.52
CA TYR A 38 9.00 9.44 14.52
C TYR A 38 10.47 9.37 14.94
N ILE A 39 11.01 8.18 14.98
CA ILE A 39 12.46 7.98 15.15
C ILE A 39 13.05 7.79 13.75
N THR A 40 13.99 8.67 13.37
CA THR A 40 14.54 8.72 12.03
C THR A 40 16.07 8.70 12.04
N HIS A 41 16.70 8.15 10.99
CA HIS A 41 18.17 8.19 10.86
C HIS A 41 18.70 9.55 10.41
N LYS A 42 17.87 10.31 9.69
CA LYS A 42 18.25 11.60 9.07
C LYS A 42 17.12 12.59 9.24
N GLU A 43 17.47 13.86 9.16
CA GLU A 43 16.46 14.93 9.06
C GLU A 43 15.47 14.65 7.93
N PRO A 44 14.18 14.89 8.16
CA PRO A 44 13.16 14.68 7.14
C PRO A 44 13.44 15.57 5.93
N LYS A 45 13.53 14.97 4.74
CA LYS A 45 13.64 15.71 3.48
C LYS A 45 12.34 16.43 3.08
N HIS A 46 11.22 16.01 3.65
CA HIS A 46 9.90 16.57 3.42
C HIS A 46 9.29 16.94 4.78
N ALA A 47 8.45 17.98 4.77
CA ALA A 47 7.72 18.33 5.98
C ALA A 47 6.91 17.13 6.49
N LEU A 48 7.05 16.82 7.76
CA LEU A 48 6.16 15.90 8.44
C LEU A 48 4.75 16.52 8.44
N HIS A 49 3.74 15.69 8.67
CA HIS A 49 2.39 16.21 8.92
C HIS A 49 2.47 17.30 10.00
N LYS A 50 1.67 18.38 9.84
CA LYS A 50 1.79 19.64 10.56
C LYS A 50 1.96 19.52 12.08
N ASP A 51 1.37 18.51 12.70
CA ASP A 51 1.37 18.31 14.13
C ASP A 51 2.21 17.08 14.57
N HIS A 52 2.93 16.45 13.65
CA HIS A 52 3.74 15.28 13.95
C HIS A 52 5.15 15.67 14.37
N LYS A 53 5.64 15.03 15.44
CA LYS A 53 6.97 15.25 15.99
C LYS A 53 7.96 14.21 15.46
N GLY A 54 9.19 14.62 15.24
CA GLY A 54 10.29 13.73 14.89
C GLY A 54 11.47 13.89 15.84
N MET A 55 12.25 12.84 15.99
CA MET A 55 13.48 12.79 16.76
C MET A 55 14.51 11.97 15.99
N LEU A 56 15.74 12.45 15.92
CA LEU A 56 16.81 11.66 15.32
C LEU A 56 17.20 10.49 16.22
N LEU A 57 17.46 9.33 15.64
CA LEU A 57 17.94 8.17 16.40
C LEU A 57 19.19 8.48 17.21
N LYS A 58 20.12 9.27 16.65
CA LYS A 58 21.32 9.73 17.37
C LYS A 58 21.01 10.57 18.60
N GLU A 59 19.96 11.40 18.56
CA GLU A 59 19.53 12.23 19.68
C GLU A 59 18.86 11.37 20.75
N LEU A 60 17.96 10.47 20.35
CA LEU A 60 17.37 9.48 21.25
C LEU A 60 18.46 8.67 21.98
N MET A 61 19.54 8.28 21.30
CA MET A 61 20.62 7.50 21.92
C MET A 61 21.54 8.37 22.80
N ALA A 62 21.74 9.64 22.47
CA ALA A 62 22.62 10.55 23.21
C ALA A 62 21.98 11.08 24.51
N ASP A 63 20.69 11.41 24.51
CA ASP A 63 19.99 11.92 25.67
C ASP A 63 19.52 10.79 26.59
N LYS A 64 20.23 10.60 27.69
CA LYS A 64 19.91 9.57 28.70
C LYS A 64 18.62 9.82 29.46
N ASN A 65 18.08 11.04 29.43
CA ASN A 65 16.81 11.39 30.06
C ASN A 65 15.62 11.11 29.13
N GLU A 66 15.89 10.80 27.86
CA GLU A 66 14.86 10.46 26.90
C GLU A 66 14.41 9.00 27.10
N ILE A 67 13.21 8.83 27.65
CA ILE A 67 12.63 7.54 28.03
C ILE A 67 11.42 7.26 27.14
N LEU A 68 11.41 6.12 26.47
CA LEU A 68 10.25 5.61 25.74
C LEU A 68 9.52 4.53 26.56
N ASP A 69 8.20 4.59 26.58
CA ASP A 69 7.35 3.50 27.09
C ASP A 69 7.20 2.39 26.03
N VAL A 70 7.13 2.79 24.76
CA VAL A 70 6.98 1.87 23.62
C VAL A 70 7.88 2.30 22.47
N LEU A 71 8.54 1.34 21.84
CA LEU A 71 9.20 1.52 20.54
C LEU A 71 8.57 0.59 19.52
N ILE A 72 8.01 1.18 18.46
CA ILE A 72 7.42 0.46 17.33
C ILE A 72 8.43 0.43 16.19
N ILE A 73 8.91 -0.75 15.86
CA ILE A 73 9.81 -1.02 14.74
C ILE A 73 8.96 -1.21 13.47
N ALA A 74 8.92 -0.18 12.64
CA ALA A 74 8.07 -0.12 11.46
C ALA A 74 8.87 0.21 10.17
N GLY A 75 9.80 1.17 10.23
CA GLY A 75 10.60 1.61 9.08
C GLY A 75 11.98 0.96 9.00
N PHE A 76 12.64 0.75 10.13
CA PHE A 76 13.96 0.11 10.23
C PHE A 76 14.17 -0.49 11.64
N ASN A 77 15.08 -1.46 11.72
CA ASN A 77 15.49 -2.09 12.97
C ASN A 77 16.65 -1.32 13.64
N LEU A 78 16.78 -1.44 14.95
CA LEU A 78 17.91 -0.87 15.70
C LEU A 78 19.06 -1.87 15.80
N LEU A 79 20.26 -1.37 16.11
CA LEU A 79 21.40 -2.21 16.47
C LEU A 79 21.18 -2.84 17.86
N PRO A 80 21.72 -4.05 18.12
CA PRO A 80 21.51 -4.76 19.38
C PRO A 80 21.83 -3.96 20.64
N GLU A 81 22.92 -3.19 20.65
CA GLU A 81 23.34 -2.35 21.77
C GLU A 81 22.37 -1.20 22.08
N MET A 82 21.63 -0.72 21.08
CA MET A 82 20.64 0.32 21.26
C MET A 82 19.42 -0.19 22.05
N TYR A 83 19.04 -1.47 21.86
CA TYR A 83 18.00 -2.09 22.68
C TYR A 83 18.41 -2.21 24.14
N ASP A 84 19.68 -2.57 24.40
CA ASP A 84 20.21 -2.64 25.76
C ASP A 84 20.15 -1.28 26.45
N GLU A 85 20.51 -0.23 25.73
CA GLU A 85 20.48 1.14 26.26
C GLU A 85 19.04 1.59 26.55
N LEU A 86 18.07 1.29 25.68
CA LEU A 86 16.66 1.60 25.93
C LEU A 86 16.12 0.85 27.14
N GLN A 87 16.42 -0.45 27.27
CA GLN A 87 15.99 -1.26 28.41
C GLN A 87 16.66 -0.83 29.74
N LYS A 88 17.87 -0.32 29.67
CA LYS A 88 18.57 0.23 30.82
C LYS A 88 17.90 1.48 31.38
N ARG A 89 17.35 2.32 30.48
CA ARG A 89 16.62 3.56 30.86
C ARG A 89 15.20 3.25 31.33
N ASN A 90 14.54 2.31 30.66
CA ASN A 90 13.21 1.80 31.05
C ASN A 90 13.17 0.28 30.93
N PRO A 91 13.31 -0.47 32.05
CA PRO A 91 13.22 -1.92 32.04
C PRO A 91 11.88 -2.46 31.49
N ASN A 92 10.84 -1.63 31.53
CA ASN A 92 9.49 -1.98 31.06
C ASN A 92 9.20 -1.48 29.64
N VAL A 93 10.21 -0.99 28.88
CA VAL A 93 9.99 -0.54 27.52
C VAL A 93 9.46 -1.68 26.64
N LYS A 94 8.31 -1.46 26.00
CA LYS A 94 7.73 -2.44 25.06
C LYS A 94 8.30 -2.26 23.67
N ILE A 95 8.80 -3.32 23.07
CA ILE A 95 9.28 -3.33 21.69
C ILE A 95 8.28 -4.10 20.82
N VAL A 96 7.71 -3.44 19.84
CA VAL A 96 6.71 -3.96 18.92
C VAL A 96 7.28 -3.94 17.49
N LEU A 97 7.24 -5.05 16.79
CA LEU A 97 7.58 -5.13 15.37
C LEU A 97 6.32 -5.11 14.52
N VAL A 98 6.25 -4.28 13.48
CA VAL A 98 5.07 -4.20 12.62
C VAL A 98 5.39 -4.66 11.20
N HIS A 99 4.61 -5.59 10.68
CA HIS A 99 4.59 -5.99 9.29
C HIS A 99 3.37 -5.43 8.57
N PHE A 100 3.55 -4.34 7.83
CA PHE A 100 2.52 -3.81 6.94
C PHE A 100 2.41 -4.60 5.63
N GLY A 101 3.52 -5.20 5.17
CA GLY A 101 3.57 -6.08 4.00
C GLY A 101 3.39 -7.55 4.37
N ASN A 102 3.27 -8.39 3.34
CA ASN A 102 3.12 -9.84 3.47
C ASN A 102 4.49 -10.51 3.67
N LYS A 103 4.94 -10.60 4.92
CA LYS A 103 6.26 -11.14 5.28
C LYS A 103 6.54 -12.53 4.68
N LEU A 104 5.57 -13.45 4.78
CA LEU A 104 5.74 -14.81 4.25
C LEU A 104 5.94 -14.80 2.72
N MET A 105 5.06 -14.10 2.00
CA MET A 105 5.14 -14.05 0.54
C MET A 105 6.34 -13.23 0.05
N ASP A 106 6.73 -12.19 0.78
CA ASP A 106 7.95 -11.43 0.50
C ASP A 106 9.20 -12.31 0.65
N ASP A 107 9.29 -13.12 1.72
CA ASP A 107 10.42 -14.03 1.93
C ASP A 107 10.50 -15.11 0.84
N ILE A 108 9.36 -15.67 0.42
CA ILE A 108 9.30 -16.60 -0.71
C ILE A 108 9.76 -15.91 -1.98
N ASN A 109 9.23 -14.72 -2.29
CA ASN A 109 9.56 -13.98 -3.49
C ASN A 109 11.07 -13.63 -3.58
N TYR A 110 11.64 -13.11 -2.49
CA TYR A 110 13.04 -12.71 -2.49
C TYR A 110 14.00 -13.89 -2.29
N GLY A 111 13.59 -14.92 -1.58
CA GLY A 111 14.41 -16.12 -1.35
C GLY A 111 14.47 -17.07 -2.56
N ILE A 112 13.39 -17.15 -3.35
CA ILE A 112 13.27 -18.15 -4.40
C ILE A 112 13.14 -17.52 -5.79
N CYS A 113 12.26 -16.50 -5.95
CA CYS A 113 11.94 -15.96 -7.26
C CYS A 113 12.86 -14.80 -7.68
N ASN A 114 13.41 -14.05 -6.75
CA ASN A 114 14.27 -12.89 -7.01
C ASN A 114 15.62 -13.03 -6.33
N THR A 115 16.37 -14.07 -6.68
CA THR A 115 17.66 -14.44 -6.10
C THR A 115 18.77 -13.40 -6.30
N THR A 116 18.60 -12.47 -7.24
CA THR A 116 19.55 -11.36 -7.48
C THR A 116 19.25 -10.12 -6.62
N SER A 117 18.18 -10.14 -5.83
CA SER A 117 17.83 -9.04 -4.94
C SER A 117 18.89 -8.88 -3.84
N LYS A 118 19.27 -7.61 -3.60
CA LYS A 118 20.11 -7.23 -2.45
C LYS A 118 19.30 -6.97 -1.17
N ARG A 119 18.01 -7.31 -1.19
CA ARG A 119 17.15 -7.11 -0.02
C ARG A 119 17.54 -8.08 1.09
N VAL A 120 17.72 -7.56 2.29
CA VAL A 120 18.03 -8.36 3.48
C VAL A 120 16.73 -8.70 4.19
N PRO A 121 16.56 -9.94 4.69
CA PRO A 121 15.43 -10.31 5.53
C PRO A 121 15.30 -9.39 6.75
N ILE A 122 14.07 -9.12 7.17
CA ILE A 122 13.85 -8.34 8.39
C ILE A 122 14.20 -9.23 9.60
N GLU A 123 15.27 -8.87 10.27
CA GLU A 123 15.75 -9.59 11.44
C GLU A 123 14.87 -9.37 12.66
N ARG A 124 14.88 -10.36 13.56
CA ARG A 124 14.24 -10.23 14.86
C ARG A 124 14.93 -9.13 15.68
N PRO A 125 14.20 -8.16 16.21
CA PRO A 125 14.74 -7.23 17.22
C PRO A 125 15.34 -7.99 18.40
N LYS A 126 16.45 -7.51 18.96
CA LYS A 126 17.08 -8.15 20.13
C LYS A 126 16.10 -8.36 21.27
N ILE A 127 15.26 -7.35 21.52
CA ILE A 127 14.12 -7.40 22.43
C ILE A 127 12.87 -7.31 21.59
N LEU A 128 11.93 -8.24 21.78
CA LEU A 128 10.69 -8.29 21.03
C LEU A 128 9.55 -8.78 21.94
N HIS A 129 8.57 -7.93 22.17
CA HIS A 129 7.39 -8.24 22.98
C HIS A 129 6.22 -8.70 22.14
N GLN A 130 5.96 -7.98 21.02
CA GLN A 130 4.83 -8.25 20.15
C GLN A 130 5.22 -8.08 18.68
N VAL A 131 4.53 -8.83 17.79
CA VAL A 131 4.55 -8.58 16.35
C VAL A 131 3.13 -8.26 15.91
N TRP A 132 2.97 -7.17 15.16
CA TRP A 132 1.70 -6.77 14.56
C TRP A 132 1.71 -7.04 13.07
N MET A 133 0.58 -7.50 12.54
CA MET A 133 0.42 -7.80 11.12
C MET A 133 -0.96 -7.41 10.62
N SER A 134 -1.05 -7.10 9.32
CA SER A 134 -2.30 -6.73 8.67
C SER A 134 -3.28 -7.90 8.55
N PRO A 135 -4.60 -7.68 8.56
CA PRO A 135 -5.61 -8.74 8.63
C PRO A 135 -5.66 -9.61 7.36
N HIS A 136 -5.36 -9.06 6.19
CA HIS A 136 -5.30 -9.80 4.93
C HIS A 136 -4.03 -10.68 4.79
N HIS A 137 -3.10 -10.55 5.72
CA HIS A 137 -1.91 -11.40 5.81
C HIS A 137 -1.98 -12.43 6.95
N ALA A 138 -3.13 -12.54 7.63
CA ALA A 138 -3.31 -13.37 8.83
C ALA A 138 -2.98 -14.87 8.59
N PHE A 139 -3.10 -15.36 7.35
CA PHE A 139 -2.70 -16.71 6.98
C PHE A 139 -1.21 -17.00 7.22
N GLY A 140 -0.35 -15.97 7.22
CA GLY A 140 1.08 -16.07 7.54
C GLY A 140 1.42 -16.01 9.03
N LYS A 141 0.43 -15.98 9.93
CA LYS A 141 0.65 -15.76 11.37
C LYS A 141 1.58 -16.81 11.99
N GLU A 142 1.38 -18.09 11.69
CA GLU A 142 2.20 -19.17 12.25
C GLU A 142 3.63 -19.15 11.73
N TYR A 143 3.82 -18.74 10.45
CA TYR A 143 5.17 -18.48 9.92
C TYR A 143 5.88 -17.39 10.72
N ILE A 144 5.22 -16.27 10.99
CA ILE A 144 5.79 -15.14 11.75
C ILE A 144 6.12 -15.57 13.19
N LYS A 145 5.24 -16.32 13.86
CA LYS A 145 5.51 -16.88 15.19
C LYS A 145 6.78 -17.73 15.20
N THR A 146 6.90 -18.62 14.23
CA THR A 146 8.05 -19.52 14.09
C THR A 146 9.32 -18.74 13.76
N TYR A 147 9.26 -17.84 12.76
CA TYR A 147 10.41 -17.07 12.29
C TYR A 147 11.01 -16.18 13.39
N TYR A 148 10.16 -15.51 14.18
CA TYR A 148 10.63 -14.62 15.26
C TYR A 148 10.69 -15.32 16.62
N ASN A 149 10.36 -16.61 16.70
CA ASN A 149 10.30 -17.37 17.96
C ASN A 149 9.52 -16.61 19.04
N THR A 150 8.26 -16.26 18.75
CA THR A 150 7.37 -15.55 19.67
C THR A 150 5.92 -15.97 19.50
N PRO A 151 5.17 -16.23 20.59
CA PRO A 151 3.74 -16.51 20.53
C PRO A 151 2.91 -15.23 20.30
N ASN A 152 3.48 -14.05 20.60
CA ASN A 152 2.77 -12.78 20.67
C ASN A 152 2.67 -12.11 19.30
N VAL A 153 1.96 -12.76 18.37
CA VAL A 153 1.67 -12.21 17.03
C VAL A 153 0.20 -11.83 16.96
N HIS A 154 -0.07 -10.57 16.71
CA HIS A 154 -1.42 -9.99 16.70
C HIS A 154 -1.80 -9.47 15.32
N VAL A 155 -3.03 -9.79 14.90
CA VAL A 155 -3.64 -9.19 13.72
C VAL A 155 -4.26 -7.87 14.16
N VAL A 156 -3.78 -6.77 13.56
CA VAL A 156 -4.24 -5.41 13.87
C VAL A 156 -5.06 -4.86 12.71
N PRO A 157 -5.98 -3.89 12.92
CA PRO A 157 -6.72 -3.27 11.85
C PRO A 157 -5.81 -2.70 10.75
N TYR A 158 -6.22 -2.87 9.50
CA TYR A 158 -5.63 -2.11 8.38
C TYR A 158 -6.23 -0.72 8.41
N ILE A 159 -5.41 0.31 8.39
CA ILE A 159 -5.84 1.70 8.53
C ILE A 159 -5.45 2.52 7.30
N TRP A 160 -6.34 3.45 6.91
CA TRP A 160 -6.15 4.34 5.77
C TRP A 160 -6.89 5.66 6.00
N ASP A 161 -6.30 6.74 5.45
CA ASP A 161 -6.89 8.09 5.44
C ASP A 161 -6.67 8.76 4.09
N SER A 162 -7.57 9.65 3.68
CA SER A 162 -7.50 10.39 2.43
C SER A 162 -6.42 11.46 2.40
N PHE A 163 -5.75 11.74 3.50
CA PHE A 163 -4.81 12.85 3.65
C PHE A 163 -3.81 13.00 2.48
N PHE A 164 -3.13 11.90 2.10
CA PHE A 164 -2.16 11.96 1.01
C PHE A 164 -2.80 12.18 -0.36
N VAL A 165 -4.02 11.71 -0.56
CA VAL A 165 -4.80 11.96 -1.78
C VAL A 165 -5.19 13.43 -1.87
N GLU A 166 -5.69 14.01 -0.78
CA GLU A 166 -6.12 15.39 -0.72
C GLU A 166 -4.95 16.37 -0.87
N ASP A 167 -3.83 16.10 -0.20
CA ASP A 167 -2.59 16.88 -0.35
C ASP A 167 -2.11 16.87 -1.82
N LYS A 168 -2.12 15.69 -2.46
CA LYS A 168 -1.75 15.59 -3.87
C LYS A 168 -2.72 16.33 -4.79
N ILE A 169 -4.02 16.25 -4.53
CA ILE A 169 -5.04 17.01 -5.27
C ILE A 169 -4.78 18.52 -5.14
N ALA A 170 -4.48 18.99 -3.94
CA ALA A 170 -4.14 20.39 -3.71
C ALA A 170 -2.89 20.81 -4.50
N GLN A 171 -1.84 19.99 -4.52
CA GLN A 171 -0.63 20.21 -5.32
C GLN A 171 -0.92 20.23 -6.84
N LEU A 172 -1.80 19.37 -7.34
CA LEU A 172 -2.20 19.36 -8.76
C LEU A 172 -2.95 20.62 -9.15
N LYS A 173 -3.84 21.12 -8.28
CA LYS A 173 -4.56 22.38 -8.49
C LYS A 173 -3.61 23.57 -8.62
N THR A 174 -2.57 23.67 -7.81
CA THR A 174 -1.59 24.76 -7.89
C THR A 174 -0.79 24.75 -9.19
N LYS A 175 -0.67 23.60 -9.86
CA LYS A 175 0.02 23.44 -11.15
C LYS A 175 -0.91 23.64 -12.35
N SER A 176 -2.12 24.13 -12.16
CA SER A 176 -3.16 24.24 -13.20
C SER A 176 -3.49 22.89 -13.88
N LEU A 177 -3.11 21.78 -13.26
CA LEU A 177 -3.49 20.45 -13.69
C LEU A 177 -4.88 20.18 -13.13
N SER A 178 -5.83 19.86 -14.01
CA SER A 178 -7.20 19.59 -13.59
C SER A 178 -7.25 18.38 -12.65
N PRO A 179 -7.82 18.52 -11.43
CA PRO A 179 -8.09 17.37 -10.59
C PRO A 179 -9.28 16.56 -11.09
N TYR A 180 -9.88 16.92 -12.23
CA TYR A 180 -10.99 16.18 -12.83
C TYR A 180 -10.48 14.96 -13.57
N PHE A 181 -10.25 13.89 -12.82
CA PHE A 181 -9.91 12.58 -13.35
C PHE A 181 -10.96 12.02 -14.31
N ARG A 182 -12.20 12.58 -14.32
CA ARG A 182 -13.37 12.10 -15.05
C ARG A 182 -13.53 12.54 -16.49
N LYS A 183 -12.84 13.59 -16.94
CA LYS A 183 -13.03 14.10 -18.31
C LYS A 183 -12.30 13.31 -19.40
N LYS A 184 -11.61 12.24 -19.00
CA LYS A 184 -10.93 11.38 -19.95
C LYS A 184 -11.87 10.26 -20.38
N ASN A 185 -11.55 9.69 -21.54
CA ASN A 185 -12.27 8.56 -22.06
C ASN A 185 -12.29 7.42 -21.02
N VAL A 186 -13.47 6.99 -20.60
CA VAL A 186 -13.63 5.89 -19.62
C VAL A 186 -13.11 4.57 -20.17
N ASN A 187 -12.90 4.47 -21.48
CA ASN A 187 -12.35 3.32 -22.16
C ASN A 187 -10.81 3.26 -22.03
N ASP A 188 -10.16 4.34 -21.56
CA ASP A 188 -8.72 4.36 -21.31
C ASP A 188 -8.41 3.75 -19.95
N VAL A 189 -7.53 2.75 -19.97
CA VAL A 189 -7.19 1.91 -18.81
C VAL A 189 -5.81 2.22 -18.27
N CYS A 190 -5.71 2.31 -16.96
CA CYS A 190 -4.45 2.33 -16.21
C CYS A 190 -4.25 1.02 -15.44
N VAL A 191 -3.08 0.42 -15.59
CA VAL A 191 -2.60 -0.72 -14.78
C VAL A 191 -1.46 -0.19 -13.90
N LEU A 192 -1.73 -0.06 -12.59
CA LEU A 192 -0.86 0.64 -11.63
C LEU A 192 0.01 -0.33 -10.81
N GLU A 193 0.09 -1.59 -11.21
CA GLU A 193 0.84 -2.60 -10.47
C GLU A 193 2.35 -2.29 -10.45
N PRO A 194 3.03 -2.47 -9.30
CA PRO A 194 4.44 -2.09 -9.14
C PRO A 194 5.41 -3.02 -9.89
N ASN A 195 4.96 -4.20 -10.33
CA ASN A 195 5.76 -5.19 -11.08
C ASN A 195 7.09 -5.60 -10.39
N LEU A 196 7.12 -5.61 -9.06
CA LEU A 196 8.29 -5.96 -8.26
C LEU A 196 8.28 -7.40 -7.74
N SER A 197 7.14 -8.06 -7.81
CA SER A 197 6.93 -9.43 -7.35
C SER A 197 5.78 -10.09 -8.10
N PHE A 198 5.64 -11.39 -7.97
CA PHE A 198 4.48 -12.11 -8.51
C PHE A 198 3.15 -11.70 -7.84
N LEU A 199 3.20 -11.09 -6.66
CA LEU A 199 2.00 -10.67 -5.90
C LEU A 199 1.22 -9.55 -6.58
N LYS A 200 1.93 -8.67 -7.28
CA LYS A 200 1.37 -7.44 -7.89
C LYS A 200 2.05 -7.21 -9.23
N ASN A 201 1.44 -7.68 -10.30
CA ASN A 201 1.99 -7.59 -11.65
C ASN A 201 0.93 -7.25 -12.70
N CYS A 202 1.37 -6.79 -13.85
CA CYS A 202 0.50 -6.33 -14.93
C CYS A 202 -0.05 -7.47 -15.83
N ILE A 203 0.38 -8.72 -15.69
CA ILE A 203 0.08 -9.78 -16.65
C ILE A 203 -1.42 -10.07 -16.71
N VAL A 204 -2.07 -10.30 -15.56
CA VAL A 204 -3.51 -10.56 -15.52
C VAL A 204 -4.34 -9.34 -15.94
N PRO A 205 -4.06 -8.11 -15.45
CA PRO A 205 -4.71 -6.90 -15.95
C PRO A 205 -4.62 -6.73 -17.48
N LEU A 206 -3.46 -6.97 -18.08
CA LEU A 206 -3.29 -6.90 -19.53
C LEU A 206 -4.05 -8.03 -20.26
N SER A 207 -4.13 -9.21 -19.66
CA SER A 207 -4.96 -10.32 -20.19
C SER A 207 -6.45 -9.98 -20.16
N ILE A 208 -6.92 -9.24 -19.15
CA ILE A 208 -8.30 -8.74 -19.09
C ILE A 208 -8.55 -7.73 -20.21
N CYS A 209 -7.61 -6.81 -20.47
CA CYS A 209 -7.72 -5.86 -21.58
C CYS A 209 -7.76 -6.60 -22.94
N GLU A 210 -6.90 -7.59 -23.14
CA GLU A 210 -6.90 -8.43 -24.33
C GLU A 210 -8.24 -9.16 -24.50
N ARG A 211 -8.73 -9.80 -23.44
CA ARG A 211 -10.02 -10.51 -23.47
C ARG A 211 -11.17 -9.56 -23.77
N PHE A 212 -11.14 -8.35 -23.20
CA PHE A 212 -12.11 -7.30 -23.50
C PHE A 212 -12.08 -6.92 -24.99
N ASN A 213 -10.88 -6.70 -25.56
CA ASN A 213 -10.72 -6.35 -26.97
C ASN A 213 -11.26 -7.44 -27.90
N GLN A 214 -11.08 -8.73 -27.54
CA GLN A 214 -11.62 -9.87 -28.26
C GLN A 214 -13.16 -9.95 -28.19
N MET A 215 -13.74 -9.67 -27.02
CA MET A 215 -15.20 -9.73 -26.80
C MET A 215 -15.94 -8.52 -27.37
N PHE A 216 -15.31 -7.35 -27.34
CA PHE A 216 -15.91 -6.06 -27.71
C PHE A 216 -14.96 -5.26 -28.62
N PRO A 217 -14.77 -5.71 -29.89
CA PRO A 217 -13.81 -5.11 -30.80
C PRO A 217 -14.06 -3.60 -31.00
N GLY A 218 -13.01 -2.79 -30.90
CA GLY A 218 -13.05 -1.35 -31.12
C GLY A 218 -13.55 -0.53 -29.94
N GLU A 219 -13.95 -1.13 -28.82
CA GLU A 219 -14.42 -0.41 -27.64
C GLU A 219 -13.29 -0.09 -26.63
N LEU A 220 -12.18 -0.82 -26.65
CA LEU A 220 -11.04 -0.54 -25.78
C LEU A 220 -10.30 0.71 -26.27
N GLY A 221 -10.08 1.67 -25.37
CA GLY A 221 -9.22 2.82 -25.61
C GLY A 221 -7.73 2.47 -25.44
N THR A 222 -6.95 3.41 -24.90
CA THR A 222 -5.55 3.17 -24.60
C THR A 222 -5.36 2.39 -23.31
N VAL A 223 -4.34 1.54 -23.24
CA VAL A 223 -3.93 0.81 -22.05
C VAL A 223 -2.56 1.30 -21.62
N ASN A 224 -2.48 1.87 -20.44
CA ASN A 224 -1.24 2.38 -19.86
C ASN A 224 -0.81 1.53 -18.66
N SER A 225 0.19 0.67 -18.84
CA SER A 225 0.79 -0.12 -17.76
C SER A 225 2.03 0.58 -17.20
N PHE A 226 2.07 0.75 -15.88
CA PHE A 226 3.12 1.49 -15.19
C PHE A 226 4.13 0.58 -14.50
N SER A 227 5.28 1.15 -14.07
CA SER A 227 6.38 0.42 -13.44
C SER A 227 6.93 -0.72 -14.30
N CYS A 228 6.91 -0.57 -15.62
CA CYS A 228 7.35 -1.58 -16.58
C CYS A 228 8.79 -1.38 -17.08
N ASP A 229 9.53 -0.39 -16.54
CA ASP A 229 10.88 -0.04 -16.98
C ASP A 229 11.86 -1.22 -16.97
N LYS A 230 11.76 -2.10 -15.98
CA LYS A 230 12.59 -3.33 -15.88
C LYS A 230 12.05 -4.50 -16.68
N LEU A 231 10.73 -4.60 -16.85
CA LEU A 231 10.11 -5.72 -17.58
C LEU A 231 10.27 -5.59 -19.08
N ARG A 232 10.02 -4.39 -19.62
CA ARG A 232 10.03 -4.15 -21.07
C ARG A 232 11.38 -4.40 -21.77
N VAL A 233 12.45 -4.54 -21.00
CA VAL A 233 13.80 -4.86 -21.54
C VAL A 233 14.13 -6.34 -21.45
N THR A 234 13.26 -7.19 -20.92
CA THR A 234 13.47 -8.63 -20.81
C THR A 234 12.83 -9.36 -22.01
N ASP A 235 13.61 -10.24 -22.64
CA ASP A 235 13.17 -11.05 -23.77
C ASP A 235 11.87 -11.81 -23.52
N PHE A 236 11.78 -12.43 -22.33
CA PHE A 236 10.60 -13.23 -22.00
C PHE A 236 9.34 -12.37 -21.95
N PHE A 237 9.40 -11.22 -21.28
CA PHE A 237 8.25 -10.31 -21.17
C PHE A 237 7.84 -9.78 -22.55
N GLN A 238 8.80 -9.37 -23.39
CA GLN A 238 8.51 -8.91 -24.74
C GLN A 238 7.80 -9.99 -25.55
N LYS A 239 8.34 -11.22 -25.59
CA LYS A 239 7.75 -12.35 -26.30
C LYS A 239 6.36 -12.71 -25.76
N LEU A 240 6.13 -12.61 -24.46
CA LEU A 240 4.84 -12.85 -23.85
C LEU A 240 3.83 -11.78 -24.26
N MET A 241 4.20 -10.52 -24.19
CA MET A 241 3.31 -9.39 -24.52
C MET A 241 2.96 -9.34 -26.01
N HIS A 242 3.87 -9.70 -26.91
CA HIS A 242 3.58 -9.83 -28.36
C HIS A 242 2.55 -10.93 -28.70
N LYS A 243 2.08 -11.72 -27.74
CA LYS A 243 0.93 -12.62 -27.95
C LYS A 243 -0.42 -11.93 -27.78
N LEU A 244 -0.42 -10.71 -27.27
CA LEU A 244 -1.62 -9.91 -27.05
C LEU A 244 -1.83 -8.96 -28.22
N SER A 245 -3.01 -9.01 -28.87
CA SER A 245 -3.33 -8.16 -30.03
C SER A 245 -3.30 -6.66 -29.66
N ILE A 246 -3.66 -6.31 -28.43
CA ILE A 246 -3.57 -4.93 -27.92
C ILE A 246 -2.15 -4.38 -27.87
N VAL A 247 -1.12 -5.23 -27.86
CA VAL A 247 0.30 -4.85 -27.84
C VAL A 247 0.86 -4.79 -29.26
N GLU A 248 0.39 -5.66 -30.16
CA GLU A 248 0.76 -5.63 -31.58
C GLU A 248 0.24 -4.34 -32.26
N ASP A 249 -0.91 -3.86 -31.83
CA ASP A 249 -1.43 -2.54 -32.21
C ASP A 249 -0.68 -1.47 -31.40
N SER A 250 0.44 -0.98 -31.95
CA SER A 250 1.43 -0.13 -31.29
C SER A 250 0.87 1.17 -30.69
N ASP A 251 -0.33 1.57 -31.09
CA ASP A 251 -0.96 2.81 -30.65
C ASP A 251 -1.92 2.62 -29.46
N ARG A 252 -2.06 1.41 -28.94
CA ARG A 252 -3.04 1.11 -27.88
C ARG A 252 -2.46 0.76 -26.53
N CYS A 253 -1.31 0.06 -26.46
CA CYS A 253 -0.74 -0.41 -25.19
C CYS A 253 0.64 0.19 -24.94
N PHE A 254 0.79 0.89 -23.81
CA PHE A 254 2.01 1.60 -23.44
C PHE A 254 2.60 1.06 -22.14
N PHE A 255 3.89 0.75 -22.16
CA PHE A 255 4.65 0.31 -20.98
C PHE A 255 5.46 1.48 -20.42
N ASN A 256 4.93 2.08 -19.38
CA ASN A 256 5.45 3.30 -18.77
C ASN A 256 6.43 3.00 -17.62
N ASN A 257 7.27 3.98 -17.29
CA ASN A 257 8.07 4.00 -16.07
C ASN A 257 7.14 4.12 -14.84
N ARG A 258 7.72 4.09 -13.64
CA ARG A 258 6.96 4.26 -12.40
C ARG A 258 6.47 5.70 -12.25
N TRP A 259 5.18 5.84 -11.98
CA TRP A 259 4.51 7.09 -11.64
C TRP A 259 3.77 6.92 -10.30
N SER A 260 3.44 8.03 -9.61
CA SER A 260 2.43 7.96 -8.57
C SER A 260 1.07 7.63 -9.18
N ALA A 261 0.21 6.91 -8.45
CA ALA A 261 -1.13 6.56 -8.96
C ALA A 261 -1.90 7.81 -9.40
N LEU A 262 -1.89 8.87 -8.58
CA LEU A 262 -2.60 10.12 -8.84
C LEU A 262 -2.05 10.88 -10.05
N ASP A 263 -0.73 10.93 -10.26
CA ASP A 263 -0.14 11.55 -11.44
C ASP A 263 -0.51 10.75 -12.70
N ALA A 264 -0.46 9.42 -12.65
CA ALA A 264 -0.85 8.55 -13.74
C ALA A 264 -2.33 8.74 -14.12
N LEU A 265 -3.22 8.68 -13.14
CA LEU A 265 -4.66 8.87 -13.32
C LEU A 265 -5.01 10.28 -13.81
N SER A 266 -4.28 11.30 -13.36
CA SER A 266 -4.50 12.69 -13.83
C SER A 266 -4.17 12.88 -15.31
N LYS A 267 -3.31 12.04 -15.89
CA LYS A 267 -2.79 12.22 -17.26
C LYS A 267 -3.29 11.19 -18.26
N PHE A 268 -3.39 9.92 -17.91
CA PHE A 268 -3.50 8.84 -18.90
C PHE A 268 -4.87 8.17 -18.98
N GLY A 269 -5.63 8.10 -17.92
CA GLY A 269 -6.93 7.43 -17.96
C GLY A 269 -7.61 7.39 -16.62
N SER A 270 -8.90 7.04 -16.62
CA SER A 270 -9.74 7.05 -15.43
C SER A 270 -10.11 5.66 -14.91
N THR A 271 -10.06 4.62 -15.74
CA THR A 271 -10.41 3.25 -15.36
C THR A 271 -9.18 2.47 -14.94
N VAL A 272 -9.22 1.84 -13.78
CA VAL A 272 -8.11 1.07 -13.23
C VAL A 272 -8.45 -0.40 -13.22
N ILE A 273 -7.55 -1.22 -13.76
CA ILE A 273 -7.59 -2.68 -13.59
C ILE A 273 -6.43 -3.10 -12.70
N SER A 274 -6.74 -3.82 -11.65
CA SER A 274 -5.78 -4.34 -10.68
C SER A 274 -6.00 -5.82 -10.43
N HIS A 275 -4.91 -6.57 -10.35
CA HIS A 275 -4.92 -7.97 -9.93
C HIS A 275 -3.84 -8.19 -8.89
N GLN A 276 -4.25 -8.66 -7.70
CA GLN A 276 -3.33 -8.88 -6.61
C GLN A 276 -3.50 -10.28 -6.02
N MET A 277 -2.39 -10.92 -5.74
CA MET A 277 -2.33 -12.24 -5.11
C MET A 277 -1.88 -12.07 -3.64
N TYR A 278 -2.62 -12.66 -2.72
CA TYR A 278 -2.29 -12.61 -1.29
C TYR A 278 -2.07 -11.20 -0.71
N ASN A 279 -2.71 -10.19 -1.31
CA ASN A 279 -2.61 -8.79 -0.89
C ASN A 279 -3.93 -8.05 -1.14
N GLU A 280 -5.01 -8.51 -0.51
CA GLU A 280 -6.38 -8.10 -0.76
C GLU A 280 -6.67 -6.63 -0.42
N LEU A 281 -5.95 -6.03 0.54
CA LEU A 281 -6.07 -4.62 0.88
C LEU A 281 -4.86 -3.85 0.34
N ASN A 282 -5.11 -2.83 -0.47
CA ASN A 282 -4.05 -2.01 -1.07
C ASN A 282 -4.48 -0.54 -1.11
N TYR A 283 -3.59 0.36 -0.74
CA TYR A 283 -3.86 1.79 -0.75
C TYR A 283 -4.21 2.33 -2.14
N SER A 284 -3.62 1.80 -3.21
CA SER A 284 -4.01 2.22 -4.56
C SER A 284 -5.48 1.91 -4.88
N HIS A 285 -6.04 0.82 -4.35
CA HIS A 285 -7.48 0.55 -4.45
C HIS A 285 -8.30 1.60 -3.70
N PHE A 286 -7.88 1.93 -2.47
CA PHE A 286 -8.56 2.92 -1.64
C PHE A 286 -8.49 4.33 -2.25
N GLU A 287 -7.35 4.70 -2.81
CA GLU A 287 -7.17 5.96 -3.54
C GLU A 287 -8.12 6.05 -4.75
N VAL A 288 -8.22 4.99 -5.55
CA VAL A 288 -9.10 4.93 -6.73
C VAL A 288 -10.57 5.00 -6.33
N LEU A 289 -10.97 4.25 -5.29
CA LEU A 289 -12.33 4.28 -4.74
C LEU A 289 -12.68 5.67 -4.16
N TYR A 290 -11.76 6.29 -3.42
CA TYR A 290 -11.94 7.63 -2.86
C TYR A 290 -12.16 8.69 -3.94
N LEU A 291 -11.43 8.58 -5.05
CA LEU A 291 -11.60 9.47 -6.21
C LEU A 291 -12.91 9.20 -6.96
N GLY A 292 -13.61 8.12 -6.66
CA GLY A 292 -14.82 7.69 -7.37
C GLY A 292 -14.51 7.27 -8.80
N LEU A 293 -13.36 6.66 -9.05
CA LEU A 293 -12.95 6.14 -10.37
C LEU A 293 -13.28 4.64 -10.47
N PRO A 294 -13.57 4.15 -11.69
CA PRO A 294 -13.83 2.72 -11.88
C PRO A 294 -12.61 1.89 -11.50
N LEU A 295 -12.78 0.99 -10.54
CA LEU A 295 -11.78 0.01 -10.12
C LEU A 295 -12.26 -1.40 -10.43
N ILE A 296 -11.62 -2.06 -11.40
CA ILE A 296 -11.83 -3.49 -11.69
C ILE A 296 -10.77 -4.26 -10.91
N HIS A 297 -11.17 -5.21 -10.05
CA HIS A 297 -10.25 -5.87 -9.13
C HIS A 297 -10.71 -7.27 -8.72
N ASN A 298 -9.76 -8.09 -8.24
CA ASN A 298 -10.01 -9.45 -7.76
C ASN A 298 -9.99 -9.60 -6.23
N SER A 299 -10.11 -8.50 -5.48
CA SER A 299 -9.96 -8.50 -4.02
C SER A 299 -11.25 -8.95 -3.32
N PRO A 300 -11.33 -10.14 -2.66
CA PRO A 300 -12.55 -10.59 -1.99
C PRO A 300 -13.00 -9.68 -0.84
N ARG A 301 -12.06 -9.00 -0.19
CA ARG A 301 -12.39 -8.03 0.88
C ARG A 301 -13.05 -6.74 0.38
N LEU A 302 -13.03 -6.53 -0.93
CA LEU A 302 -13.63 -5.39 -1.62
C LEU A 302 -14.80 -5.82 -2.52
N GLU A 303 -15.31 -7.05 -2.41
CA GLU A 303 -16.32 -7.60 -3.32
C GLU A 303 -17.58 -6.73 -3.48
N ASN A 304 -17.92 -5.96 -2.45
CA ASN A 304 -19.11 -5.09 -2.42
C ASN A 304 -18.83 -3.65 -2.91
N VAL A 305 -17.61 -3.32 -3.31
CA VAL A 305 -17.23 -1.99 -3.82
C VAL A 305 -16.34 -2.14 -5.06
N GLY A 306 -16.41 -1.20 -5.97
CA GLY A 306 -15.72 -1.33 -7.26
C GLY A 306 -16.43 -2.30 -8.19
N TYR A 307 -15.66 -2.90 -9.09
CA TYR A 307 -16.10 -3.88 -10.08
C TYR A 307 -15.32 -5.17 -9.86
N TYR A 308 -15.84 -6.02 -8.98
CA TYR A 308 -15.19 -7.25 -8.55
C TYR A 308 -15.26 -8.36 -9.59
N TYR A 309 -14.17 -9.10 -9.77
CA TYR A 309 -14.12 -10.40 -10.45
C TYR A 309 -13.36 -11.41 -9.58
N PRO A 310 -13.79 -12.71 -9.58
CA PRO A 310 -13.18 -13.69 -8.69
C PRO A 310 -11.84 -14.21 -9.22
N GLU A 311 -10.91 -14.46 -8.32
CA GLU A 311 -9.66 -15.18 -8.58
C GLU A 311 -8.91 -14.69 -9.85
N PHE A 312 -8.74 -15.57 -10.83
CA PHE A 312 -8.09 -15.31 -12.12
C PHE A 312 -9.09 -15.31 -13.30
N ASP A 313 -10.38 -15.07 -13.05
CA ASP A 313 -11.40 -15.05 -14.10
C ASP A 313 -11.26 -13.81 -14.99
N VAL A 314 -10.37 -13.95 -15.98
CA VAL A 314 -10.07 -12.91 -16.97
C VAL A 314 -11.32 -12.51 -17.77
N GLU A 315 -12.24 -13.47 -18.07
CA GLU A 315 -13.46 -13.18 -18.80
C GLU A 315 -14.44 -12.37 -17.95
N MET A 316 -14.59 -12.73 -16.67
CA MET A 316 -15.41 -11.92 -15.75
C MET A 316 -14.78 -10.53 -15.57
N GLY A 317 -13.46 -10.42 -15.45
CA GLY A 317 -12.75 -9.14 -15.44
C GLY A 317 -13.06 -8.26 -16.65
N ALA A 318 -13.10 -8.86 -17.87
CA ALA A 318 -13.48 -8.17 -19.10
C ALA A 318 -14.97 -7.74 -19.09
N LYS A 319 -15.87 -8.57 -18.57
CA LYS A 319 -17.29 -8.20 -18.38
C LYS A 319 -17.47 -7.06 -17.37
N GLN A 320 -16.69 -7.05 -16.29
CA GLN A 320 -16.69 -5.95 -15.33
C GLN A 320 -16.14 -4.65 -15.91
N LEU A 321 -15.11 -4.72 -16.75
CA LEU A 321 -14.63 -3.56 -17.51
C LEU A 321 -15.75 -3.01 -18.43
N LYS A 322 -16.48 -3.89 -19.14
CA LYS A 322 -17.63 -3.48 -19.96
C LYS A 322 -18.71 -2.79 -19.12
N ASN A 323 -19.04 -3.37 -17.98
CA ASN A 323 -20.01 -2.81 -17.04
C ASN A 323 -19.57 -1.41 -16.55
N ALA A 324 -18.30 -1.25 -16.20
CA ALA A 324 -17.74 0.04 -15.78
C ALA A 324 -17.85 1.08 -16.89
N ILE A 325 -17.44 0.74 -18.12
CA ILE A 325 -17.51 1.65 -19.28
C ILE A 325 -18.94 2.12 -19.55
N GLN A 326 -19.91 1.21 -19.48
CA GLN A 326 -21.30 1.52 -19.83
C GLN A 326 -22.07 2.22 -18.72
N ASN A 327 -21.86 1.85 -17.47
CA ASN A 327 -22.78 2.18 -16.38
C ASN A 327 -22.19 3.06 -15.27
N HIS A 328 -20.86 3.24 -15.22
CA HIS A 328 -20.21 3.94 -14.09
C HIS A 328 -20.75 5.36 -13.90
N GLU A 329 -20.88 6.14 -14.96
CA GLU A 329 -21.38 7.53 -14.86
C GLU A 329 -22.83 7.60 -14.37
N SER A 330 -23.69 6.67 -14.80
CA SER A 330 -25.09 6.65 -14.37
C SER A 330 -25.27 6.18 -12.92
N THR A 331 -24.27 5.46 -12.37
CA THR A 331 -24.31 4.90 -11.01
C THR A 331 -23.34 5.58 -10.05
N ILE A 332 -22.69 6.65 -10.47
CA ILE A 332 -21.55 7.27 -9.75
C ILE A 332 -21.87 7.68 -8.32
N ASP A 333 -23.07 8.17 -8.03
CA ASP A 333 -23.44 8.62 -6.70
C ASP A 333 -23.58 7.42 -5.73
N ALA A 334 -24.19 6.33 -6.20
CA ALA A 334 -24.25 5.08 -5.45
C ALA A 334 -22.85 4.50 -5.23
N TYR A 335 -22.04 4.42 -6.30
CA TYR A 335 -20.66 3.96 -6.23
C TYR A 335 -19.81 4.71 -5.20
N LYS A 336 -19.88 6.04 -5.21
CA LYS A 336 -19.17 6.89 -4.24
C LYS A 336 -19.67 6.72 -2.82
N LYS A 337 -20.97 6.55 -2.64
CA LYS A 337 -21.57 6.31 -1.32
C LYS A 337 -21.06 4.99 -0.74
N ASP A 338 -21.07 3.94 -1.54
CA ASP A 338 -20.61 2.62 -1.11
C ASP A 338 -19.10 2.63 -0.82
N ALA A 339 -18.30 3.26 -1.69
CA ALA A 339 -16.87 3.46 -1.46
C ALA A 339 -16.59 4.26 -0.18
N ALA A 340 -17.33 5.35 0.08
CA ALA A 340 -17.16 6.16 1.28
C ALA A 340 -17.53 5.38 2.56
N ASN A 341 -18.58 4.58 2.53
CA ASN A 341 -18.96 3.71 3.64
C ASN A 341 -17.89 2.66 3.92
N PHE A 342 -17.38 1.99 2.88
CA PHE A 342 -16.31 1.01 2.98
C PHE A 342 -15.03 1.65 3.55
N LEU A 343 -14.57 2.76 3.01
CA LEU A 343 -13.33 3.42 3.44
C LEU A 343 -13.38 3.92 4.89
N ARG A 344 -14.57 4.27 5.39
CA ARG A 344 -14.75 4.72 6.78
C ARG A 344 -14.34 3.67 7.81
N GLU A 345 -14.52 2.39 7.49
CA GLU A 345 -14.13 1.28 8.37
C GLU A 345 -12.61 1.22 8.63
N PHE A 346 -11.82 1.77 7.71
CA PHE A 346 -10.36 1.81 7.78
C PHE A 346 -9.81 3.10 8.39
N SER A 347 -10.67 4.04 8.76
CA SER A 347 -10.21 5.32 9.28
C SER A 347 -9.37 5.16 10.55
N PRO A 348 -8.17 5.79 10.64
CA PRO A 348 -7.40 5.83 11.87
C PRO A 348 -8.12 6.56 13.01
N TYR A 349 -9.23 7.23 12.69
CA TYR A 349 -10.07 7.97 13.65
C TYR A 349 -11.27 7.19 14.12
N ALA A 350 -11.54 6.01 13.55
CA ALA A 350 -12.61 5.14 14.00
C ALA A 350 -12.28 4.54 15.38
N GLU A 351 -13.24 4.56 16.29
CA GLU A 351 -13.05 4.14 17.68
C GLU A 351 -12.60 2.69 17.79
N HIS A 352 -13.19 1.79 16.99
CA HIS A 352 -12.83 0.37 16.99
C HIS A 352 -11.36 0.13 16.57
N ASN A 353 -10.84 0.90 15.59
CA ASN A 353 -9.45 0.81 15.17
C ASN A 353 -8.53 1.32 16.28
N THR A 354 -8.84 2.49 16.84
CA THR A 354 -8.07 3.06 17.96
C THR A 354 -8.04 2.10 19.15
N LYS A 355 -9.21 1.57 19.55
CA LYS A 355 -9.31 0.63 20.66
C LYS A 355 -8.45 -0.61 20.45
N ALA A 356 -8.48 -1.22 19.27
CA ALA A 356 -7.70 -2.43 18.97
C ALA A 356 -6.19 -2.24 19.17
N TYR A 357 -5.64 -1.11 18.73
CA TYR A 357 -4.21 -0.79 18.92
C TYR A 357 -3.87 -0.47 20.37
N ILE A 358 -4.71 0.33 21.04
CA ILE A 358 -4.46 0.76 22.43
C ILE A 358 -4.57 -0.39 23.41
N ASP A 359 -5.53 -1.29 23.23
CA ASP A 359 -5.67 -2.48 24.08
C ASP A 359 -4.41 -3.38 24.01
N LEU A 360 -3.81 -3.55 22.83
CA LEU A 360 -2.55 -4.30 22.66
C LEU A 360 -1.35 -3.61 23.34
N LEU A 361 -1.33 -2.28 23.35
CA LEU A 361 -0.27 -1.54 24.03
C LEU A 361 -0.40 -1.57 25.56
N LYS A 362 -1.63 -1.69 26.08
CA LYS A 362 -1.91 -1.74 27.52
C LYS A 362 -1.81 -3.13 28.12
N ASN A 363 -2.16 -4.17 27.34
CA ASN A 363 -2.09 -5.55 27.78
C ASN A 363 -0.63 -6.04 27.78
N GLU A 364 -0.26 -6.80 28.79
CA GLU A 364 1.08 -7.38 28.96
C GLU A 364 1.46 -8.38 27.88
#